data_95a62ef2049c5a395f58886b6dc61258
#
_entry.id   95a62ef2049c5a395f58886b6dc61258
#
_cell.length_a   1.000
_cell.length_b   1.000
_cell.length_c   1.000
_cell.angle_alpha   90.00
_cell.angle_beta   90.00
_cell.angle_gamma   90.00
#
_symmetry.space_group_name_H-M   'P 1'
#
loop_
_entity.id
_entity.type
_entity.pdbx_description
1 polymer ?
#
loop_
_entity_poly.entity_id
_entity_poly.type
_entity_poly.pdbx_seq_one_letter_code
_entity_poly.pdbx_strand_id
1 'polypeptide(L)'
;MTNISFDREALGIVEKAQWTDAEDLGQVGAALNKLETNGAALLLPNRTDAEITALRDALVNFRLYMSIAILEFSDACAELGSGVADFSKNQDSTETYNESRARQAASRLGLEGGL
;
A
#
# COMPACT_ATOMS: atom_id res chain seq x y z
N MET A 1 -24.43 -7.85 -24.17
CA MET A 1 -23.08 -8.15 -23.68
C MET A 1 -22.77 -7.30 -22.48
N THR A 2 -22.40 -7.92 -21.44
CA THR A 2 -22.02 -7.19 -20.25
C THR A 2 -20.63 -6.61 -20.48
N ASN A 3 -20.55 -5.32 -20.59
CA ASN A 3 -19.28 -4.64 -20.55
C ASN A 3 -18.77 -4.63 -19.12
N ILE A 4 -17.84 -5.52 -18.85
CA ILE A 4 -17.02 -5.35 -17.66
C ILE A 4 -15.96 -4.33 -18.05
N SER A 5 -16.36 -3.09 -18.11
CA SER A 5 -15.40 -2.02 -18.23
C SER A 5 -15.01 -1.61 -16.81
N PHE A 6 -13.74 -1.63 -16.52
CA PHE A 6 -13.24 -0.99 -15.33
C PHE A 6 -12.72 0.40 -15.71
N ASP A 7 -12.86 1.33 -14.80
CA ASP A 7 -12.39 2.68 -15.00
C ASP A 7 -10.89 2.73 -14.69
N ARG A 8 -10.07 2.78 -15.73
CA ARG A 8 -8.61 2.84 -15.61
C ARG A 8 -8.14 4.08 -14.89
N GLU A 9 -8.84 5.18 -15.09
CA GLU A 9 -8.53 6.42 -14.39
C GLU A 9 -8.76 6.25 -12.88
N ALA A 10 -9.88 5.65 -12.50
CA ALA A 10 -10.18 5.36 -11.11
C ALA A 10 -9.17 4.40 -10.49
N LEU A 11 -8.76 3.34 -11.22
CA LEU A 11 -7.71 2.43 -10.76
C LEU A 11 -6.37 3.12 -10.59
N GLY A 12 -6.01 4.00 -11.52
CA GLY A 12 -4.79 4.79 -11.41
C GLY A 12 -4.79 5.72 -10.20
N ILE A 13 -5.93 6.30 -9.88
CA ILE A 13 -6.10 7.13 -8.67
C ILE A 13 -5.93 6.28 -7.42
N VAL A 14 -6.52 5.09 -7.36
CA VAL A 14 -6.39 4.17 -6.22
C VAL A 14 -4.94 3.72 -6.07
N GLU A 15 -4.29 3.32 -7.15
CA GLU A 15 -2.88 2.93 -7.14
C GLU A 15 -2.00 4.03 -6.56
N LYS A 16 -2.16 5.24 -7.08
CA LYS A 16 -1.38 6.40 -6.64
C LYS A 16 -1.64 6.74 -5.18
N ALA A 17 -2.91 6.65 -4.74
CA ALA A 17 -3.26 6.87 -3.35
C ALA A 17 -2.59 5.84 -2.43
N GLN A 18 -2.53 4.56 -2.83
CA GLN A 18 -1.87 3.53 -2.05
C GLN A 18 -0.36 3.76 -1.93
N TRP A 19 0.30 4.18 -3.02
CA TRP A 19 1.71 4.51 -2.97
C TRP A 19 1.98 5.73 -2.08
N THR A 20 1.14 6.74 -2.14
CA THR A 20 1.23 7.93 -1.28
C THR A 20 1.06 7.54 0.18
N ASP A 21 0.06 6.71 0.49
CA ASP A 21 -0.17 6.22 1.85
C ASP A 21 0.99 5.38 2.34
N ALA A 22 1.57 4.54 1.49
CA ALA A 22 2.75 3.76 1.84
C ALA A 22 3.93 4.66 2.22
N GLU A 23 4.18 5.69 1.44
CA GLU A 23 5.25 6.65 1.71
C GLU A 23 5.00 7.41 3.01
N ASP A 24 3.79 7.92 3.21
CA ASP A 24 3.42 8.67 4.41
C ASP A 24 3.54 7.79 5.66
N LEU A 25 3.05 6.57 5.61
CA LEU A 25 3.16 5.61 6.72
C LEU A 25 4.61 5.23 6.98
N GLY A 26 5.42 5.08 5.94
CA GLY A 26 6.84 4.83 6.08
C GLY A 26 7.56 5.96 6.83
N GLN A 27 7.22 7.21 6.51
CA GLN A 27 7.77 8.37 7.21
C GLN A 27 7.33 8.42 8.67
N VAL A 28 6.06 8.13 8.95
CA VAL A 28 5.53 8.07 10.33
C VAL A 28 6.22 6.97 11.12
N GLY A 29 6.37 5.78 10.55
CA GLY A 29 7.08 4.67 11.19
C GLY A 29 8.53 5.00 11.51
N ALA A 30 9.22 5.66 10.59
CA ALA A 30 10.60 6.10 10.80
C ALA A 30 10.69 7.17 11.90
N ALA A 31 9.73 8.10 11.94
CA ALA A 31 9.66 9.12 12.99
C ALA A 31 9.41 8.50 14.36
N LEU A 32 8.55 7.49 14.44
CA LEU A 32 8.32 6.75 15.68
C LEU A 32 9.58 6.07 16.19
N ASN A 33 10.39 5.50 15.31
CA ASN A 33 11.67 4.90 15.70
C ASN A 33 12.65 5.89 16.30
N LYS A 34 12.55 7.15 15.95
CA LYS A 34 13.41 8.21 16.46
C LYS A 34 12.85 8.90 17.69
N LEU A 35 11.61 8.60 18.06
CA LEU A 35 10.96 9.22 19.20
C LEU A 35 11.66 8.81 20.50
N GLU A 36 12.08 9.78 21.26
CA GLU A 36 12.68 9.54 22.56
C GLU A 36 11.60 9.47 23.64
N THR A 37 11.58 8.38 24.36
CA THR A 37 10.60 8.14 25.42
C THR A 37 11.12 8.40 26.81
N ASN A 38 12.41 8.68 26.95
CA ASN A 38 13.07 8.87 28.25
C ASN A 38 12.50 10.04 29.05
N GLY A 39 12.01 11.08 28.37
CA GLY A 39 11.41 12.23 29.03
C GLY A 39 10.00 12.00 29.55
N ALA A 40 9.34 10.92 29.13
CA ALA A 40 7.96 10.63 29.53
C ALA A 40 7.86 10.01 30.93
N ALA A 41 8.94 9.35 31.39
CA ALA A 41 8.99 8.75 32.72
C ALA A 41 10.36 9.04 33.32
N LEU A 42 10.43 10.06 34.14
CA LEU A 42 11.66 10.50 34.79
C LEU A 42 11.81 9.82 36.15
N LEU A 43 13.04 9.36 36.43
CA LEU A 43 13.40 8.91 37.77
C LEU A 43 13.49 10.12 38.69
N LEU A 44 12.80 10.05 39.81
CA LEU A 44 12.94 11.07 40.84
C LEU A 44 14.29 10.94 41.56
N PRO A 45 14.92 12.06 41.99
CA PRO A 45 16.15 11.98 42.76
C PRO A 45 15.97 11.08 43.99
N ASN A 46 16.96 10.24 44.26
CA ASN A 46 16.99 9.30 45.40
C ASN A 46 15.93 8.20 45.35
N ARG A 47 15.34 7.94 44.22
CA ARG A 47 14.44 6.81 44.04
C ARG A 47 14.95 5.89 42.92
N THR A 48 15.21 4.67 43.30
CA THR A 48 15.26 3.56 42.35
C THR A 48 13.86 2.97 42.35
N ASP A 49 13.08 3.35 41.37
CA ASP A 49 11.72 2.92 41.30
C ASP A 49 11.58 1.89 40.21
N ALA A 50 11.39 0.62 40.61
CA ALA A 50 11.18 -0.47 39.67
C ALA A 50 9.95 -0.24 38.80
N GLU A 51 8.96 0.47 39.33
CA GLU A 51 7.75 0.83 38.58
C GLU A 51 8.02 1.84 37.48
N ILE A 52 8.88 2.84 37.72
CA ILE A 52 9.28 3.81 36.71
C ILE A 52 10.14 3.13 35.64
N THR A 53 11.02 2.22 36.03
CA THR A 53 11.80 1.44 35.08
C THR A 53 10.90 0.57 34.21
N ALA A 54 9.90 -0.09 34.80
CA ALA A 54 8.91 -0.87 34.07
C ALA A 54 8.09 0.00 33.11
N LEU A 55 7.72 1.21 33.54
CA LEU A 55 7.03 2.16 32.66
C LEU A 55 7.89 2.59 31.48
N ARG A 56 9.15 2.89 31.72
CA ARG A 56 10.10 3.22 30.66
C ARG A 56 10.24 2.09 29.63
N ASP A 57 10.38 0.85 30.13
CA ASP A 57 10.49 -0.31 29.27
C ASP A 57 9.19 -0.51 28.46
N ALA A 58 8.05 -0.32 29.09
CA ALA A 58 6.75 -0.41 28.42
C ALA A 58 6.63 0.65 27.31
N LEU A 59 7.08 1.87 27.55
CA LEU A 59 7.07 2.94 26.54
C LEU A 59 7.99 2.64 25.37
N VAL A 60 9.19 2.12 25.63
CA VAL A 60 10.12 1.70 24.58
C VAL A 60 9.51 0.58 23.74
N ASN A 61 8.92 -0.41 24.37
CA ASN A 61 8.29 -1.53 23.70
C ASN A 61 7.08 -1.05 22.88
N PHE A 62 6.25 -0.17 23.44
CA PHE A 62 5.11 0.41 22.73
C PHE A 62 5.57 1.13 21.47
N ARG A 63 6.57 1.98 21.59
CA ARG A 63 7.16 2.68 20.44
C ARG A 63 7.64 1.71 19.37
N LEU A 64 8.37 0.68 19.79
CA LEU A 64 8.91 -0.32 18.88
C LEU A 64 7.78 -1.07 18.14
N TYR A 65 6.80 -1.57 18.88
CA TYR A 65 5.68 -2.31 18.29
C TYR A 65 4.82 -1.43 17.39
N MET A 66 4.60 -0.17 17.77
CA MET A 66 3.86 0.77 16.93
C MET A 66 4.59 1.10 15.65
N SER A 67 5.92 1.27 15.70
CA SER A 67 6.70 1.54 14.49
C SER A 67 6.67 0.33 13.55
N ILE A 68 6.78 -0.88 14.09
CA ILE A 68 6.68 -2.10 13.28
C ILE A 68 5.30 -2.21 12.63
N ALA A 69 4.23 -2.01 13.39
CA ALA A 69 2.86 -2.09 12.88
C ALA A 69 2.62 -1.07 11.75
N ILE A 70 3.09 0.15 11.91
CA ILE A 70 2.93 1.20 10.90
C ILE A 70 3.74 0.89 9.66
N LEU A 71 4.96 0.36 9.80
CA LEU A 71 5.77 -0.07 8.66
C LEU A 71 5.14 -1.25 7.92
N GLU A 72 4.52 -2.18 8.64
CA GLU A 72 3.75 -3.27 8.01
C GLU A 72 2.55 -2.73 7.24
N PHE A 73 1.86 -1.71 7.77
CA PHE A 73 0.80 -1.02 7.05
C PHE A 73 1.33 -0.35 5.78
N SER A 74 2.48 0.29 5.86
CA SER A 74 3.15 0.88 4.70
C SER A 74 3.41 -0.17 3.62
N ASP A 75 3.94 -1.31 4.00
CA ASP A 75 4.20 -2.42 3.09
C ASP A 75 2.89 -2.95 2.47
N ALA A 76 1.84 -3.08 3.27
CA ALA A 76 0.54 -3.52 2.78
C ALA A 76 -0.04 -2.54 1.75
N CYS A 77 0.09 -1.24 1.97
CA CYS A 77 -0.34 -0.22 1.01
C CYS A 77 0.47 -0.31 -0.30
N ALA A 78 1.78 -0.53 -0.20
CA ALA A 78 2.64 -0.71 -1.37
C ALA A 78 2.27 -1.97 -2.16
N GLU A 79 2.01 -3.09 -1.47
CA GLU A 79 1.57 -4.33 -2.09
C GLU A 79 0.22 -4.15 -2.79
N LEU A 80 -0.71 -3.44 -2.14
CA LEU A 80 -2.01 -3.16 -2.74
C LEU A 80 -1.86 -2.28 -3.98
N GLY A 81 -1.04 -1.23 -3.91
CA GLY A 81 -0.74 -0.39 -5.07
C GLY A 81 -0.14 -1.18 -6.23
N SER A 82 0.81 -2.06 -5.94
CA SER A 82 1.40 -2.96 -6.93
C SER A 82 0.36 -3.91 -7.51
N GLY A 83 -0.52 -4.47 -6.67
CA GLY A 83 -1.59 -5.36 -7.12
C GLY A 83 -2.58 -4.66 -8.05
N VAL A 84 -2.95 -3.42 -7.75
CA VAL A 84 -3.81 -2.62 -8.62
C VAL A 84 -3.12 -2.33 -9.95
N ALA A 85 -1.84 -1.99 -9.94
CA ALA A 85 -1.07 -1.75 -11.15
C ALA A 85 -1.00 -3.01 -12.02
N ASP A 86 -0.71 -4.16 -11.42
CA ASP A 86 -0.65 -5.45 -12.11
C ASP A 86 -2.01 -5.84 -12.69
N PHE A 87 -3.08 -5.65 -11.94
CA PHE A 87 -4.43 -5.90 -12.41
C PHE A 87 -4.76 -5.05 -13.64
N SER A 88 -4.48 -3.76 -13.59
CA SER A 88 -4.70 -2.84 -14.70
C SER A 88 -3.91 -3.27 -15.94
N LYS A 89 -2.64 -3.60 -15.76
CA LYS A 89 -1.77 -4.07 -16.84
C LYS A 89 -2.27 -5.39 -17.45
N ASN A 90 -2.69 -6.32 -16.62
CA ASN A 90 -3.21 -7.60 -17.08
C ASN A 90 -4.52 -7.43 -17.84
N GLN A 91 -5.39 -6.52 -17.43
CA GLN A 91 -6.61 -6.19 -18.15
C GLN A 91 -6.30 -5.58 -19.52
N ASP A 92 -5.33 -4.68 -19.60
CA ASP A 92 -4.90 -4.10 -20.87
C ASP A 92 -4.39 -5.18 -21.83
N SER A 93 -3.59 -6.11 -21.35
CA SER A 93 -3.08 -7.22 -22.15
C SER A 93 -4.21 -8.14 -22.62
N THR A 94 -5.18 -8.42 -21.78
CA THR A 94 -6.35 -9.24 -22.12
C THR A 94 -7.22 -8.56 -23.17
N GLU A 95 -7.48 -7.27 -23.01
CA GLU A 95 -8.26 -6.49 -23.99
C GLU A 95 -7.57 -6.47 -25.36
N THR A 96 -6.26 -6.23 -25.38
CA THR A 96 -5.47 -6.24 -26.61
C THR A 96 -5.53 -7.59 -27.30
N TYR A 97 -5.40 -8.66 -26.53
CA TYR A 97 -5.50 -10.02 -27.06
C TYR A 97 -6.89 -10.27 -27.66
N ASN A 98 -7.94 -9.94 -26.94
CA ASN A 98 -9.30 -10.13 -27.39
C ASN A 98 -9.61 -9.31 -28.64
N GLU A 99 -9.13 -8.08 -28.71
CA GLU A 99 -9.28 -7.22 -29.89
C GLU A 99 -8.59 -7.81 -31.10
N SER A 100 -7.38 -8.32 -30.96
CA SER A 100 -6.65 -8.99 -32.00
C SER A 100 -7.39 -10.25 -32.50
N ARG A 101 -7.93 -11.04 -31.60
CA ARG A 101 -8.73 -12.22 -31.95
C ARG A 101 -10.01 -11.86 -32.70
N ALA A 102 -10.68 -10.79 -32.31
CA ALA A 102 -11.87 -10.30 -32.98
C ALA A 102 -11.55 -9.84 -34.41
N ARG A 103 -10.45 -9.16 -34.61
CA ARG A 103 -9.98 -8.73 -35.95
C ARG A 103 -9.68 -9.91 -36.84
N GLN A 104 -9.01 -10.93 -36.32
CA GLN A 104 -8.73 -12.15 -37.07
C GLN A 104 -10.01 -12.86 -37.50
N ALA A 105 -10.98 -12.96 -36.60
CA ALA A 105 -12.27 -13.56 -36.91
C ALA A 105 -13.01 -12.79 -38.01
N ALA A 106 -13.05 -11.46 -37.92
CA ALA A 106 -13.63 -10.59 -38.93
C ALA A 106 -13.00 -10.76 -40.30
N SER A 107 -11.67 -10.83 -40.33
CA SER A 107 -10.91 -11.05 -41.55
C SER A 107 -11.24 -12.42 -42.21
N ARG A 108 -11.31 -13.47 -41.41
CA ARG A 108 -11.69 -14.82 -41.87
C ARG A 108 -13.10 -14.90 -42.41
N LEU A 109 -13.99 -14.11 -41.90
CA LEU A 109 -15.38 -14.04 -42.35
C LEU A 109 -15.58 -13.08 -43.51
N GLY A 110 -14.54 -12.39 -43.98
CA GLY A 110 -14.63 -11.42 -45.05
C GLY A 110 -15.36 -10.14 -44.68
N LEU A 111 -15.47 -9.86 -43.41
CA LEU A 111 -16.15 -8.66 -42.90
C LEU A 111 -15.23 -7.46 -42.81
N GLU A 112 -13.93 -7.65 -42.96
CA GLU A 112 -12.94 -6.60 -42.89
C GLU A 112 -13.10 -5.64 -44.07
N GLY A 113 -13.16 -4.37 -43.81
CA GLY A 113 -13.33 -3.36 -44.84
C GLY A 113 -14.77 -3.14 -45.28
N GLY A 114 -15.70 -4.03 -44.93
CA GLY A 114 -17.12 -3.88 -45.19
C GLY A 114 -17.88 -3.21 -44.05
N LEU A 115 -17.17 -2.92 -43.02
CA LEU A 115 -17.74 -2.31 -41.82
C LEU A 115 -17.31 -0.81 -41.70
#